data_8e921f3a322f8c668f90ac08c6983234
#
_entry.id   8e921f3a322f8c668f90ac08c6983234
#
_cell.length_a   1.000
_cell.length_b   1.000
_cell.length_c   1.000
_cell.angle_alpha   90.00
_cell.angle_beta   90.00
_cell.angle_gamma   90.00
#
_symmetry.space_group_name_H-M   'P 1'
#
loop_
_entity.id
_entity.type
_entity.pdbx_description
1 polymer ?
#
loop_
_entity_poly.entity_id
_entity_poly.type
_entity_poly.pdbx_seq_one_letter_code
_entity_poly.pdbx_strand_id
1 'polypeptide(L)'
;MIERFSKNQNWAKLAPFLGLLSTVLLLCFFKPSQAVFWALVNIPLYLFHQTEEHLWPGGFKDYINRVVNKLPEGEEALTDEKVFWINIPLVWVAFFLFGCLVFLNIGSGLLIIIFSIMNCVTHIIQAVKQKEWNLGLVMY
;
A
#
# COMPACT_ATOMS: atom_id res chain seq x y z
N MET A 1 20.67 4.86 -8.87
CA MET A 1 19.24 5.13 -9.25
C MET A 1 18.29 4.74 -8.11
N ILE A 2 18.35 3.51 -7.60
CA ILE A 2 17.49 3.02 -6.49
C ILE A 2 17.60 3.92 -5.27
N GLU A 3 18.82 4.24 -4.82
CA GLU A 3 19.05 5.13 -3.68
C GLU A 3 18.32 6.48 -3.78
N ARG A 4 18.24 7.06 -4.98
CA ARG A 4 17.52 8.33 -5.20
C ARG A 4 16.00 8.16 -5.09
N PHE A 5 15.46 7.00 -5.48
CA PHE A 5 14.04 6.70 -5.40
C PHE A 5 13.61 6.30 -3.98
N SER A 6 14.44 5.53 -3.26
CA SER A 6 14.14 5.13 -1.90
C SER A 6 14.24 6.28 -0.91
N LYS A 7 15.23 7.17 -1.09
CA LYS A 7 15.49 8.29 -0.18
C LYS A 7 14.25 9.15 0.03
N ASN A 8 13.90 9.36 1.29
CA ASN A 8 12.71 10.13 1.72
C ASN A 8 11.42 9.65 1.05
N GLN A 9 11.31 8.36 0.75
CA GLN A 9 10.13 7.75 0.12
C GLN A 9 9.72 8.42 -1.21
N ASN A 10 10.68 8.89 -2.02
CA ASN A 10 10.40 9.61 -3.27
C ASN A 10 9.53 8.82 -4.27
N TRP A 11 9.57 7.49 -4.23
CA TRP A 11 8.73 6.61 -5.03
C TRP A 11 7.24 6.81 -4.73
N ALA A 12 6.89 7.13 -3.47
CA ALA A 12 5.50 7.30 -3.04
C ALA A 12 4.80 8.48 -3.74
N LYS A 13 5.57 9.44 -4.27
CA LYS A 13 5.02 10.56 -5.06
C LYS A 13 4.25 10.11 -6.31
N LEU A 14 4.52 8.89 -6.78
CA LEU A 14 3.79 8.30 -7.91
C LEU A 14 2.45 7.67 -7.48
N ALA A 15 2.30 7.29 -6.21
CA ALA A 15 1.13 6.57 -5.72
C ALA A 15 -0.21 7.28 -6.00
N PRO A 16 -0.40 8.58 -5.68
CA PRO A 16 -1.68 9.26 -5.93
C PRO A 16 -2.02 9.33 -7.43
N PHE A 17 -1.04 9.52 -8.29
CA PHE A 17 -1.27 9.58 -9.74
C PHE A 17 -1.65 8.20 -10.31
N LEU A 18 -0.94 7.16 -9.89
CA LEU A 18 -1.27 5.78 -10.28
C LEU A 18 -2.61 5.33 -9.69
N GLY A 19 -2.92 5.75 -8.46
CA GLY A 19 -4.22 5.53 -7.82
C GLY A 19 -5.36 6.16 -8.61
N LEU A 20 -5.21 7.43 -8.99
CA LEU A 20 -6.21 8.12 -9.81
C LEU A 20 -6.36 7.48 -11.20
N LEU A 21 -5.24 7.20 -11.88
CA LEU A 21 -5.25 6.56 -13.19
C LEU A 21 -5.93 5.19 -13.15
N SER A 22 -5.55 4.34 -12.18
CA SER A 22 -6.15 3.01 -12.03
C SER A 22 -7.63 3.08 -11.66
N THR A 23 -8.06 4.08 -10.86
CA THR A 23 -9.48 4.33 -10.58
C THR A 23 -10.25 4.67 -11.86
N VAL A 24 -9.74 5.60 -12.66
CA VAL A 24 -10.38 6.00 -13.93
C VAL A 24 -10.47 4.80 -14.87
N LEU A 25 -9.40 4.04 -15.05
CA LEU A 25 -9.42 2.84 -15.89
C LEU A 25 -10.41 1.80 -15.38
N LEU A 26 -10.45 1.55 -14.06
CA LEU A 26 -11.39 0.62 -13.46
C LEU A 26 -12.85 1.02 -13.77
N LEU A 27 -13.19 2.28 -13.55
CA LEU A 27 -14.57 2.78 -13.76
C LEU A 27 -14.96 2.87 -15.24
N CYS A 28 -13.99 3.09 -16.15
CA CYS A 28 -14.25 3.11 -17.58
C CYS A 28 -14.49 1.71 -18.16
N PHE A 29 -13.79 0.69 -17.67
CA PHE A 29 -13.79 -0.63 -18.29
C PHE A 29 -14.57 -1.70 -17.52
N PHE A 30 -14.86 -1.50 -16.23
CA PHE A 30 -15.49 -2.50 -15.38
C PHE A 30 -16.68 -1.94 -14.61
N LYS A 31 -17.64 -2.82 -14.31
CA LYS A 31 -18.85 -2.47 -13.53
C LYS A 31 -18.84 -3.21 -12.20
N PRO A 32 -19.44 -2.63 -11.13
CA PRO A 32 -19.55 -3.29 -9.82
C PRO A 32 -20.29 -4.64 -9.85
N SER A 33 -21.06 -4.92 -10.91
CA SER A 33 -21.71 -6.23 -11.13
C SER A 33 -20.73 -7.34 -11.57
N GLN A 34 -19.50 -7.01 -11.91
CA GLN A 34 -18.48 -7.95 -12.37
C GLN A 34 -17.52 -8.33 -11.23
N ALA A 35 -17.25 -9.62 -11.05
CA ALA A 35 -16.30 -10.09 -10.03
C ALA A 35 -14.89 -9.49 -10.20
N VAL A 36 -14.45 -9.27 -11.44
CA VAL A 36 -13.17 -8.62 -11.77
C VAL A 36 -13.06 -7.21 -11.19
N PHE A 37 -14.16 -6.45 -11.15
CA PHE A 37 -14.19 -5.11 -10.53
C PHE A 37 -13.73 -5.17 -9.08
N TRP A 38 -14.26 -6.11 -8.29
CA TRP A 38 -13.94 -6.24 -6.86
C TRP A 38 -12.52 -6.74 -6.59
N ALA A 39 -11.97 -7.54 -7.50
CA ALA A 39 -10.56 -7.90 -7.44
C ALA A 39 -9.66 -6.69 -7.71
N LEU A 40 -9.95 -5.93 -8.78
CA LEU A 40 -9.09 -4.84 -9.23
C LEU A 40 -9.24 -3.55 -8.44
N VAL A 41 -10.38 -3.30 -7.76
CA VAL A 41 -10.60 -2.08 -6.96
C VAL A 41 -9.60 -1.94 -5.81
N ASN A 42 -9.05 -3.05 -5.33
CA ASN A 42 -8.02 -3.04 -4.30
C ASN A 42 -6.70 -2.40 -4.78
N ILE A 43 -6.43 -2.34 -6.09
CA ILE A 43 -5.23 -1.70 -6.63
C ILE A 43 -5.25 -0.18 -6.37
N PRO A 44 -6.25 0.60 -6.84
CA PRO A 44 -6.30 2.02 -6.52
C PRO A 44 -6.44 2.30 -5.03
N LEU A 45 -7.22 1.51 -4.28
CA LEU A 45 -7.34 1.68 -2.83
C LEU A 45 -5.97 1.54 -2.15
N TYR A 46 -5.19 0.53 -2.51
CA TYR A 46 -3.85 0.33 -1.96
C TYR A 46 -2.89 1.47 -2.34
N LEU A 47 -2.97 2.01 -3.55
CA LEU A 47 -2.15 3.15 -3.97
C LEU A 47 -2.50 4.42 -3.19
N PHE A 48 -3.77 4.66 -2.89
CA PHE A 48 -4.17 5.76 -1.99
C PHE A 48 -3.73 5.52 -0.55
N HIS A 49 -3.84 4.31 -0.05
CA HIS A 49 -3.28 3.93 1.25
C HIS A 49 -1.75 4.21 1.32
N GLN A 50 -0.99 3.86 0.30
CA GLN A 50 0.43 4.18 0.21
C GLN A 50 0.69 5.70 0.19
N THR A 51 -0.23 6.47 -0.38
CA THR A 51 -0.18 7.94 -0.34
C THR A 51 -0.33 8.43 1.09
N GLU A 52 -1.26 7.88 1.85
CA GLU A 52 -1.45 8.20 3.27
C GLU A 52 -0.22 7.84 4.11
N GLU A 53 0.31 6.64 3.97
CA GLU A 53 1.45 6.16 4.78
C GLU A 53 2.75 6.90 4.52
N HIS A 54 3.05 7.22 3.27
CA HIS A 54 4.39 7.62 2.86
C HIS A 54 4.49 9.05 2.34
N LEU A 55 3.36 9.69 1.99
CA LEU A 55 3.38 11.02 1.38
C LEU A 55 2.58 12.05 2.19
N TRP A 56 1.30 11.78 2.48
CA TRP A 56 0.44 12.74 3.15
C TRP A 56 -0.66 12.04 3.98
N PRO A 57 -0.63 12.14 5.33
CA PRO A 57 0.34 12.90 6.13
C PRO A 57 1.75 12.31 6.10
N GLY A 58 1.94 11.04 5.71
CA GLY A 58 3.25 10.38 5.69
C GLY A 58 3.78 10.05 7.09
N GLY A 59 5.05 9.60 7.14
CA GLY A 59 5.69 9.33 8.43
C GLY A 59 5.59 7.89 8.93
N PHE A 60 5.05 6.97 8.11
CA PHE A 60 4.90 5.56 8.50
C PHE A 60 6.22 4.91 8.94
N LYS A 61 7.34 5.21 8.26
CA LYS A 61 8.66 4.70 8.65
C LYS A 61 9.02 5.10 10.09
N ASP A 62 8.82 6.37 10.41
CA ASP A 62 9.13 6.89 11.74
C ASP A 62 8.16 6.33 12.79
N TYR A 63 6.89 6.21 12.46
CA TYR A 63 5.91 5.54 13.31
C TYR A 63 6.35 4.11 13.66
N ILE A 64 6.74 3.31 12.68
CA ILE A 64 7.22 1.93 12.92
C ILE A 64 8.49 1.93 13.78
N ASN A 65 9.45 2.79 13.49
CA ASN A 65 10.71 2.82 14.25
C ASN A 65 10.54 3.34 15.68
N ARG A 66 9.77 4.42 15.89
CA ARG A 66 9.66 5.11 17.19
C ARG A 66 8.52 4.59 18.06
N VAL A 67 7.34 4.38 17.48
CA VAL A 67 6.16 3.98 18.26
C VAL A 67 6.08 2.47 18.41
N VAL A 68 6.19 1.74 17.31
CA VAL A 68 6.02 0.27 17.34
C VAL A 68 7.27 -0.41 17.89
N ASN A 69 8.45 -0.11 17.35
CA ASN A 69 9.72 -0.74 17.74
C ASN A 69 10.41 -0.06 18.93
N LYS A 70 9.96 1.16 19.32
CA LYS A 70 10.50 1.93 20.45
C LYS A 70 12.02 2.17 20.37
N LEU A 71 12.53 2.34 19.15
CA LEU A 71 13.97 2.57 18.95
C LEU A 71 14.36 3.99 19.37
N PRO A 72 15.57 4.18 19.91
CA PRO A 72 16.09 5.50 20.19
C PRO A 72 16.31 6.33 18.91
N GLU A 73 16.40 7.65 19.08
CA GLU A 73 16.64 8.56 17.97
C GLU A 73 17.98 8.21 17.27
N GLY A 74 17.93 8.21 15.92
CA GLY A 74 19.09 7.83 15.09
C GLY A 74 19.18 6.34 14.75
N GLU A 75 18.46 5.45 15.43
CA GLU A 75 18.40 4.03 15.10
C GLU A 75 17.20 3.73 14.20
N GLU A 76 17.38 2.91 13.16
CA GLU A 76 16.30 2.51 12.24
C GLU A 76 16.32 0.99 12.00
N ALA A 77 15.25 0.30 12.37
CA ALA A 77 14.99 -1.07 11.94
C ALA A 77 14.38 -1.08 10.53
N LEU A 78 13.48 -0.13 10.27
CA LEU A 78 12.86 0.09 8.97
C LEU A 78 13.51 1.30 8.30
N THR A 79 14.38 1.05 7.31
CA THR A 79 15.09 2.09 6.54
C THR A 79 14.30 2.47 5.28
N ASP A 80 14.61 3.63 4.67
CA ASP A 80 14.03 4.05 3.40
C ASP A 80 14.18 2.98 2.30
N GLU A 81 15.33 2.32 2.27
CA GLU A 81 15.60 1.26 1.29
C GLU A 81 14.73 0.03 1.53
N LYS A 82 14.58 -0.41 2.79
CA LYS A 82 13.69 -1.53 3.14
C LYS A 82 12.24 -1.23 2.77
N VAL A 83 11.75 -0.03 3.08
CA VAL A 83 10.39 0.39 2.69
C VAL A 83 10.21 0.35 1.18
N PHE A 84 11.20 0.84 0.41
CA PHE A 84 11.17 0.78 -1.05
C PHE A 84 11.09 -0.67 -1.56
N TRP A 85 11.95 -1.58 -1.07
CA TRP A 85 11.98 -2.97 -1.51
C TRP A 85 10.70 -3.74 -1.15
N ILE A 86 10.08 -3.42 -0.02
CA ILE A 86 8.79 -4.01 0.37
C ILE A 86 7.69 -3.49 -0.57
N ASN A 87 7.59 -2.19 -0.76
CA ASN A 87 6.44 -1.61 -1.44
C ASN A 87 6.52 -1.72 -2.97
N ILE A 88 7.68 -1.51 -3.59
CA ILE A 88 7.77 -1.53 -5.05
C ILE A 88 7.89 -2.95 -5.60
N PRO A 89 8.96 -3.74 -5.36
CA PRO A 89 9.07 -5.04 -5.97
C PRO A 89 8.08 -6.06 -5.40
N LEU A 90 7.88 -6.06 -4.08
CA LEU A 90 7.04 -7.08 -3.46
C LEU A 90 5.55 -6.78 -3.63
N VAL A 91 5.11 -5.54 -3.40
CA VAL A 91 3.67 -5.22 -3.41
C VAL A 91 3.20 -4.69 -4.75
N TRP A 92 3.75 -3.58 -5.29
CA TRP A 92 3.25 -3.00 -6.53
C TRP A 92 3.40 -3.94 -7.72
N VAL A 93 4.57 -4.59 -7.86
CA VAL A 93 4.78 -5.58 -8.94
C VAL A 93 3.86 -6.78 -8.76
N ALA A 94 3.65 -7.27 -7.52
CA ALA A 94 2.73 -8.36 -7.26
C ALA A 94 1.28 -7.96 -7.58
N PHE A 95 0.82 -6.78 -7.17
CA PHE A 95 -0.52 -6.30 -7.47
C PHE A 95 -0.74 -6.14 -8.98
N PHE A 96 0.23 -5.61 -9.71
CA PHE A 96 0.18 -5.53 -11.16
C PHE A 96 0.11 -6.92 -11.81
N LEU A 97 0.98 -7.85 -11.39
CA LEU A 97 1.04 -9.22 -11.92
C LEU A 97 -0.28 -9.95 -11.67
N PHE A 98 -0.75 -9.98 -10.41
CA PHE A 98 -2.00 -10.67 -10.07
C PHE A 98 -3.21 -9.96 -10.68
N GLY A 99 -3.19 -8.63 -10.81
CA GLY A 99 -4.20 -7.85 -11.53
C GLY A 99 -4.29 -8.23 -13.01
N CYS A 100 -3.16 -8.50 -13.68
CA CYS A 100 -3.17 -9.05 -15.04
C CYS A 100 -3.68 -10.50 -15.08
N LEU A 101 -3.28 -11.32 -14.11
CA LEU A 101 -3.68 -12.73 -14.04
C LEU A 101 -5.17 -12.93 -13.76
N VAL A 102 -5.87 -11.93 -13.19
CA VAL A 102 -7.34 -11.97 -12.98
C VAL A 102 -8.09 -12.26 -14.28
N PHE A 103 -7.58 -11.78 -15.41
CA PHE A 103 -8.20 -12.01 -16.73
C PHE A 103 -8.04 -13.45 -17.25
N LEU A 104 -7.06 -14.19 -16.71
CA LEU A 104 -6.86 -15.61 -17.03
C LEU A 104 -7.55 -16.49 -15.98
N ASN A 105 -7.50 -16.10 -14.73
CA ASN A 105 -8.13 -16.81 -13.60
C ASN A 105 -8.54 -15.80 -12.52
N ILE A 106 -9.85 -15.65 -12.33
CA ILE A 106 -10.40 -14.74 -11.32
C ILE A 106 -9.90 -15.02 -9.90
N GLY A 107 -9.55 -16.27 -9.59
CA GLY A 107 -8.96 -16.65 -8.31
C GLY A 107 -7.64 -15.94 -8.00
N SER A 108 -6.90 -15.46 -9.01
CA SER A 108 -5.69 -14.65 -8.80
C SER A 108 -5.99 -13.33 -8.07
N GLY A 109 -7.21 -12.79 -8.25
CA GLY A 109 -7.64 -11.59 -7.55
C GLY A 109 -7.80 -11.76 -6.05
N LEU A 110 -8.02 -13.00 -5.57
CA LEU A 110 -8.10 -13.28 -4.14
C LEU A 110 -6.78 -12.95 -3.43
N LEU A 111 -5.64 -13.09 -4.07
CA LEU A 111 -4.34 -12.74 -3.49
C LEU A 111 -4.23 -11.24 -3.19
N ILE A 112 -4.73 -10.40 -4.09
CA ILE A 112 -4.78 -8.94 -3.89
C ILE A 112 -5.73 -8.62 -2.73
N ILE A 113 -6.93 -9.21 -2.73
CA ILE A 113 -7.96 -8.98 -1.70
C ILE A 113 -7.44 -9.44 -0.32
N ILE A 114 -6.90 -10.65 -0.22
CA ILE A 114 -6.37 -11.19 1.03
C ILE A 114 -5.24 -10.32 1.56
N PHE A 115 -4.32 -9.89 0.69
CA PHE A 115 -3.24 -8.99 1.10
C PHE A 115 -3.79 -7.67 1.64
N SER A 116 -4.75 -7.05 0.95
CA SER A 116 -5.39 -5.80 1.40
C SER A 116 -6.08 -5.96 2.76
N ILE A 117 -6.83 -7.06 2.96
CA ILE A 117 -7.48 -7.36 4.24
C ILE A 117 -6.43 -7.55 5.35
N MET A 118 -5.37 -8.33 5.11
CA MET A 118 -4.32 -8.57 6.10
C MET A 118 -3.62 -7.28 6.49
N ASN A 119 -3.35 -6.41 5.53
CA ASN A 119 -2.75 -5.10 5.79
C ASN A 119 -3.68 -4.22 6.64
N CYS A 120 -4.96 -4.11 6.27
CA CYS A 120 -5.98 -3.39 7.05
C CYS A 120 -6.07 -3.90 8.50
N VAL A 121 -6.17 -5.22 8.69
CA VAL A 121 -6.20 -5.84 10.02
C VAL A 121 -4.96 -5.50 10.83
N THR A 122 -3.78 -5.49 10.20
CA THR A 122 -2.52 -5.12 10.86
C THR A 122 -2.56 -3.68 11.36
N HIS A 123 -3.04 -2.73 10.56
CA HIS A 123 -3.19 -1.33 10.96
C HIS A 123 -4.18 -1.18 12.12
N ILE A 124 -5.33 -1.86 12.07
CA ILE A 124 -6.32 -1.84 13.16
C ILE A 124 -5.71 -2.38 14.46
N ILE A 125 -5.03 -3.52 14.41
CA ILE A 125 -4.38 -4.12 15.58
C ILE A 125 -3.33 -3.17 16.16
N GLN A 126 -2.53 -2.52 15.33
CA GLN A 126 -1.52 -1.57 15.78
C GLN A 126 -2.17 -0.34 16.44
N ALA A 127 -3.20 0.24 15.82
CA ALA A 127 -3.93 1.39 16.38
C ALA A 127 -4.53 1.06 17.76
N VAL A 128 -5.15 -0.12 17.91
CA VAL A 128 -5.72 -0.56 19.19
C VAL A 128 -4.63 -0.78 20.24
N LYS A 129 -3.52 -1.43 19.89
CA LYS A 129 -2.41 -1.70 20.81
C LYS A 129 -1.71 -0.43 21.29
N GLN A 130 -1.48 0.51 20.40
CA GLN A 130 -0.77 1.75 20.71
C GLN A 130 -1.72 2.82 21.30
N LYS A 131 -3.05 2.64 21.16
CA LYS A 131 -4.09 3.64 21.53
C LYS A 131 -3.87 4.97 20.81
N GLU A 132 -3.36 4.92 19.61
CA GLU A 132 -3.06 6.06 18.77
C GLU A 132 -3.59 5.85 17.36
N TRP A 133 -3.84 6.95 16.64
CA TRP A 133 -4.19 6.89 15.24
C TRP A 133 -3.02 6.30 14.44
N ASN A 134 -3.31 5.29 13.65
CA ASN A 134 -2.30 4.68 12.80
C ASN A 134 -2.44 5.21 11.36
N LEU A 135 -1.33 5.63 10.78
CA LEU A 135 -1.25 6.02 9.38
C LEU A 135 -1.65 4.83 8.49
N GLY A 136 -2.50 5.09 7.51
CA GLY A 136 -3.04 4.05 6.64
C GLY A 136 -4.43 3.54 7.02
N LEU A 137 -5.06 4.07 8.07
CA LEU A 137 -6.42 3.66 8.47
C LEU A 137 -7.55 4.35 7.69
N VAL A 138 -7.29 5.53 7.10
CA VAL A 138 -8.35 6.33 6.43
C VAL A 138 -8.70 5.76 5.07
N MET A 139 -7.72 5.17 4.38
CA MET A 139 -7.86 4.75 2.98
C MET A 139 -8.23 3.26 2.82
N TYR A 140 -8.65 2.60 3.90
CA TYR A 140 -9.17 1.24 3.85
C TYR A 140 -10.66 1.15 4.12
#